data_329c879d7d1df8498eb25f36b13dee20
#
_entry.id   329c879d7d1df8498eb25f36b13dee20
#
_cell.length_a   1.000
_cell.length_b   1.000
_cell.length_c   1.000
_cell.angle_alpha   90.00
_cell.angle_beta   90.00
_cell.angle_gamma   90.00
#
_symmetry.space_group_name_H-M   'P 1'
#
loop_
_entity.id
_entity.type
_entity.pdbx_description
1 polymer ?
#
loop_
_entity_poly.entity_id
_entity_poly.type
_entity_poly.pdbx_seq_one_letter_code
_entity_poly.pdbx_strand_id
1 'polypeptide(L)'
;FIKSHKDAPFFLHLSHHAVHTALQAPASVVDKYKNKPVGKYHTNPVYAAMIEKLDDGVGKICRAIQEMGIEENTIIIFYSDNGGSEPVTDNYPLHGGKGTPYEGGSRVPLIIKWPGKIPAGTRTSVPVIGVDFYPTFVHLAKGETSGNPDGRDIFEVVKNKETERDLFWHFPAYLESYLNGGKDFRARPYSSIRSGDWKLIYNYEDKSMELYNLKEDLGETRNMAGLNPTKKGRTL
;
A
#
# COMPACT_ATOMS: atom_id res chain seq x y z
N PHE A 1 7.99 7.83 -23.98
CA PHE A 1 6.88 8.73 -23.59
C PHE A 1 7.40 10.00 -22.93
N ILE A 2 8.04 9.96 -21.75
CA ILE A 2 8.48 11.15 -21.01
C ILE A 2 9.32 12.09 -21.90
N LYS A 3 10.32 11.54 -22.63
CA LYS A 3 11.20 12.32 -23.50
C LYS A 3 10.47 13.12 -24.58
N SER A 4 9.39 12.56 -25.14
CA SER A 4 8.58 13.22 -26.18
C SER A 4 7.50 14.17 -25.63
N HIS A 5 7.32 14.22 -24.30
CA HIS A 5 6.29 15.04 -23.64
C HIS A 5 6.86 15.99 -22.58
N LYS A 6 8.20 16.13 -22.51
CA LYS A 6 8.88 16.92 -21.47
C LYS A 6 8.55 18.42 -21.48
N ASP A 7 8.10 18.94 -22.62
CA ASP A 7 7.81 20.36 -22.82
C ASP A 7 6.33 20.73 -22.58
N ALA A 8 5.51 19.75 -22.13
CA ALA A 8 4.11 19.93 -21.79
C ALA A 8 3.75 19.18 -20.51
N PRO A 9 2.68 19.57 -19.78
CA PRO A 9 2.17 18.77 -18.68
C PRO A 9 1.80 17.34 -19.12
N PHE A 10 2.19 16.34 -18.33
CA PHE A 10 1.83 14.95 -18.60
C PHE A 10 1.42 14.23 -17.32
N PHE A 11 0.65 13.18 -17.47
CA PHE A 11 0.35 12.17 -16.45
C PHE A 11 0.79 10.81 -16.99
N LEU A 12 1.62 10.11 -16.22
CA LEU A 12 2.08 8.76 -16.55
C LEU A 12 1.74 7.82 -15.40
N HIS A 13 0.86 6.86 -15.65
CA HIS A 13 0.62 5.73 -14.78
C HIS A 13 1.36 4.51 -15.32
N LEU A 14 2.40 4.07 -14.60
CA LEU A 14 3.19 2.91 -14.96
C LEU A 14 2.84 1.73 -14.04
N SER A 15 1.92 0.89 -14.51
CA SER A 15 1.52 -0.34 -13.84
C SER A 15 2.56 -1.42 -14.05
N HIS A 16 3.40 -1.67 -13.06
CA HIS A 16 4.33 -2.79 -13.10
C HIS A 16 3.63 -4.12 -12.78
N HIS A 17 3.89 -5.16 -13.60
CA HIS A 17 3.49 -6.52 -13.25
C HIS A 17 4.35 -7.07 -12.09
N ALA A 18 5.63 -6.72 -12.06
CA ALA A 18 6.50 -7.07 -10.94
C ALA A 18 6.00 -6.35 -9.65
N VAL A 19 5.91 -7.07 -8.56
CA VAL A 19 6.51 -8.37 -8.23
C VAL A 19 5.45 -9.50 -8.15
N HIS A 20 4.41 -9.45 -8.95
CA HIS A 20 3.34 -10.44 -8.98
C HIS A 20 3.81 -11.79 -9.56
N THR A 21 3.10 -12.87 -9.25
CA THR A 21 3.29 -14.18 -9.89
C THR A 21 2.93 -14.12 -11.38
N ALA A 22 3.57 -14.90 -12.29
CA ALA A 22 4.58 -15.92 -11.98
C ALA A 22 5.93 -15.28 -11.63
N LEU A 23 6.62 -15.82 -10.60
CA LEU A 23 7.90 -15.28 -10.15
C LEU A 23 8.99 -15.60 -11.18
N GLN A 24 9.50 -14.56 -11.84
CA GLN A 24 10.54 -14.67 -12.86
C GLN A 24 11.48 -13.47 -12.80
N ALA A 25 12.78 -13.76 -12.83
CA ALA A 25 13.84 -12.76 -12.94
C ALA A 25 15.05 -13.34 -13.69
N PRO A 26 15.94 -12.50 -14.24
CA PRO A 26 17.16 -12.97 -14.89
C PRO A 26 18.00 -13.84 -13.95
N ALA A 27 18.47 -15.00 -14.45
CA ALA A 27 19.19 -15.98 -13.64
C ALA A 27 20.39 -15.39 -12.90
N SER A 28 21.16 -14.50 -13.55
CA SER A 28 22.30 -13.81 -12.95
C SER A 28 21.93 -12.96 -11.72
N VAL A 29 20.73 -12.38 -11.70
CA VAL A 29 20.24 -11.59 -10.55
C VAL A 29 19.74 -12.53 -9.46
N VAL A 30 19.04 -13.60 -9.83
CA VAL A 30 18.60 -14.64 -8.87
C VAL A 30 19.80 -15.26 -8.15
N ASP A 31 20.86 -15.60 -8.89
CA ASP A 31 22.07 -16.21 -8.32
C ASP A 31 22.79 -15.27 -7.33
N LYS A 32 22.76 -13.97 -7.57
CA LYS A 32 23.22 -12.97 -6.59
C LYS A 32 22.53 -13.14 -5.23
N TYR A 33 21.22 -13.36 -5.23
CA TYR A 33 20.43 -13.50 -4.01
C TYR A 33 20.49 -14.89 -3.38
N LYS A 34 20.66 -15.96 -4.18
CA LYS A 34 20.90 -17.32 -3.66
C LYS A 34 22.20 -17.40 -2.83
N ASN A 35 23.20 -16.59 -3.20
CA ASN A 35 24.49 -16.56 -2.53
C ASN A 35 24.55 -15.60 -1.32
N LYS A 36 23.47 -14.89 -1.01
CA LYS A 36 23.38 -14.05 0.19
C LYS A 36 22.85 -14.85 1.38
N PRO A 37 23.26 -14.51 2.61
CA PRO A 37 22.63 -15.06 3.80
C PRO A 37 21.13 -14.80 3.78
N VAL A 38 20.35 -15.81 4.09
CA VAL A 38 18.89 -15.75 4.10
C VAL A 38 18.42 -14.95 5.31
N GLY A 39 17.52 -14.01 5.11
CA GLY A 39 16.86 -13.27 6.19
C GLY A 39 15.83 -14.13 6.93
N LYS A 40 15.45 -13.71 8.14
CA LYS A 40 14.45 -14.42 8.93
C LYS A 40 13.08 -14.48 8.26
N TYR A 41 12.67 -13.40 7.58
CA TYR A 41 11.33 -13.21 7.04
C TYR A 41 11.28 -13.25 5.51
N HIS A 42 12.38 -12.88 4.85
CA HIS A 42 12.44 -12.79 3.38
C HIS A 42 13.47 -13.77 2.86
N THR A 43 12.99 -14.88 2.32
CA THR A 43 13.83 -16.04 1.98
C THR A 43 13.82 -16.38 0.50
N ASN A 44 12.95 -15.75 -0.31
CA ASN A 44 12.79 -16.09 -1.71
C ASN A 44 13.73 -15.29 -2.62
N PRO A 45 14.78 -15.92 -3.21
CA PRO A 45 15.76 -15.21 -4.02
C PRO A 45 15.20 -14.71 -5.35
N VAL A 46 14.18 -15.36 -5.91
CA VAL A 46 13.55 -14.93 -7.17
C VAL A 46 12.74 -13.66 -6.91
N TYR A 47 11.99 -13.62 -5.81
CA TYR A 47 11.24 -12.43 -5.42
C TYR A 47 12.16 -11.24 -5.14
N ALA A 48 13.27 -11.45 -4.43
CA ALA A 48 14.28 -10.42 -4.20
C ALA A 48 14.88 -9.89 -5.51
N ALA A 49 15.15 -10.77 -6.47
CA ALA A 49 15.62 -10.39 -7.79
C ALA A 49 14.58 -9.59 -8.60
N MET A 50 13.28 -9.91 -8.46
CA MET A 50 12.20 -9.13 -9.07
C MET A 50 12.11 -7.71 -8.46
N ILE A 51 12.26 -7.58 -7.13
CA ILE A 51 12.29 -6.27 -6.46
C ILE A 51 13.48 -5.44 -6.97
N GLU A 52 14.68 -6.03 -7.10
CA GLU A 52 15.85 -5.34 -7.67
C GLU A 52 15.55 -4.82 -9.09
N LYS A 53 14.90 -5.61 -9.92
CA LYS A 53 14.56 -5.18 -11.28
C LYS A 53 13.49 -4.09 -11.32
N LEU A 54 12.54 -4.12 -10.40
CA LEU A 54 11.58 -3.04 -10.22
C LEU A 54 12.30 -1.75 -9.81
N ASP A 55 13.20 -1.82 -8.83
CA ASP A 55 13.99 -0.68 -8.34
C ASP A 55 14.90 -0.11 -9.44
N ASP A 56 15.56 -0.96 -10.23
CA ASP A 56 16.33 -0.57 -11.43
C ASP A 56 15.45 0.25 -12.40
N GLY A 57 14.19 -0.18 -12.59
CA GLY A 57 13.21 0.51 -13.43
C GLY A 57 12.86 1.91 -12.91
N VAL A 58 12.57 2.01 -11.62
CA VAL A 58 12.32 3.30 -10.95
C VAL A 58 13.54 4.20 -11.05
N GLY A 59 14.74 3.67 -10.80
CA GLY A 59 15.99 4.41 -10.93
C GLY A 59 16.23 4.96 -12.35
N LYS A 60 15.87 4.20 -13.40
CA LYS A 60 15.96 4.67 -14.79
C LYS A 60 15.02 5.85 -15.06
N ILE A 61 13.79 5.80 -14.54
CA ILE A 61 12.82 6.90 -14.68
C ILE A 61 13.33 8.15 -13.96
N CYS A 62 13.80 8.01 -12.73
CA CYS A 62 14.34 9.14 -11.96
C CYS A 62 15.52 9.80 -12.69
N ARG A 63 16.47 9.02 -13.22
CA ARG A 63 17.59 9.54 -13.99
C ARG A 63 17.14 10.25 -15.28
N ALA A 64 16.21 9.66 -16.02
CA ALA A 64 15.69 10.26 -17.24
C ALA A 64 15.02 11.63 -16.98
N ILE A 65 14.25 11.76 -15.90
CA ILE A 65 13.60 13.02 -15.48
C ILE A 65 14.67 14.06 -15.13
N GLN A 66 15.72 13.66 -14.40
CA GLN A 66 16.83 14.52 -14.02
C GLN A 66 17.65 14.98 -15.24
N GLU A 67 18.02 14.06 -16.14
CA GLU A 67 18.77 14.36 -17.37
C GLU A 67 18.01 15.30 -18.32
N MET A 68 16.67 15.27 -18.27
CA MET A 68 15.83 16.18 -19.06
C MET A 68 15.61 17.54 -18.38
N GLY A 69 16.10 17.75 -17.16
CA GLY A 69 15.96 19.00 -16.41
C GLY A 69 14.54 19.34 -15.97
N ILE A 70 13.66 18.35 -15.84
CA ILE A 70 12.25 18.55 -15.45
C ILE A 70 11.95 18.07 -14.02
N GLU A 71 12.95 17.73 -13.24
CA GLU A 71 12.81 17.12 -11.91
C GLU A 71 12.05 18.01 -10.93
N GLU A 72 12.36 19.32 -10.91
CA GLU A 72 11.72 20.29 -9.99
C GLU A 72 10.21 20.45 -10.24
N ASN A 73 9.77 20.16 -11.45
CA ASN A 73 8.36 20.27 -11.86
C ASN A 73 7.68 18.91 -12.07
N THR A 74 8.27 17.84 -11.53
CA THR A 74 7.74 16.47 -11.68
C THR A 74 7.53 15.82 -10.33
N ILE A 75 6.32 15.33 -10.10
CA ILE A 75 5.99 14.50 -8.93
C ILE A 75 6.17 13.05 -9.33
N ILE A 76 6.94 12.30 -8.55
CA ILE A 76 7.11 10.85 -8.70
C ILE A 76 6.46 10.19 -7.49
N ILE A 77 5.52 9.29 -7.73
CA ILE A 77 4.81 8.53 -6.70
C ILE A 77 5.09 7.05 -6.91
N PHE A 78 5.63 6.40 -5.88
CA PHE A 78 5.71 4.94 -5.80
C PHE A 78 4.69 4.45 -4.79
N TYR A 79 3.82 3.53 -5.22
CA TYR A 79 2.72 3.01 -4.41
C TYR A 79 2.48 1.55 -4.75
N SER A 80 2.20 0.72 -3.74
CA SER A 80 1.76 -0.67 -3.94
C SER A 80 0.24 -0.76 -3.84
N ASP A 81 -0.37 -1.62 -4.63
CA ASP A 81 -1.82 -1.82 -4.68
C ASP A 81 -2.35 -2.63 -3.47
N ASN A 82 -1.54 -3.54 -2.95
CA ASN A 82 -1.83 -4.38 -1.79
C ASN A 82 -0.56 -4.86 -1.11
N GLY A 83 -0.71 -5.48 0.05
CA GLY A 83 0.37 -6.10 0.78
C GLY A 83 0.97 -7.33 0.10
N GLY A 84 2.09 -7.80 0.62
CA GLY A 84 2.81 -8.94 0.09
C GLY A 84 1.97 -10.23 0.14
N SER A 85 2.15 -11.09 -0.86
CA SER A 85 1.44 -12.36 -0.97
C SER A 85 2.18 -13.47 -0.24
N GLU A 86 1.57 -14.04 0.79
CA GLU A 86 2.03 -15.28 1.40
C GLU A 86 1.74 -16.49 0.46
N PRO A 87 2.59 -17.50 0.37
CA PRO A 87 3.87 -17.70 1.06
C PRO A 87 5.10 -17.14 0.33
N VAL A 88 4.91 -16.26 -0.65
CA VAL A 88 6.02 -15.69 -1.47
C VAL A 88 6.92 -14.77 -0.65
N THR A 89 6.30 -13.96 0.21
CA THR A 89 6.98 -13.02 1.10
C THR A 89 6.27 -12.94 2.44
N ASP A 90 6.95 -12.37 3.43
CA ASP A 90 6.43 -12.12 4.77
C ASP A 90 6.14 -10.62 4.93
N ASN A 91 5.09 -10.27 5.65
CA ASN A 91 4.71 -8.89 5.93
C ASN A 91 5.08 -8.46 7.37
N TYR A 92 5.80 -9.31 8.13
CA TYR A 92 6.17 -9.00 9.51
C TYR A 92 6.77 -7.57 9.65
N PRO A 93 6.38 -6.79 10.66
CA PRO A 93 5.55 -7.14 11.82
C PRO A 93 4.02 -7.05 11.58
N LEU A 94 3.57 -6.78 10.38
CA LEU A 94 2.15 -6.66 10.04
C LEU A 94 1.50 -8.03 9.94
N HIS A 95 0.26 -8.15 10.42
CA HIS A 95 -0.51 -9.39 10.35
C HIS A 95 -1.08 -9.61 8.95
N GLY A 96 -1.08 -10.87 8.50
CA GLY A 96 -1.63 -11.28 7.22
C GLY A 96 -0.88 -10.72 6.02
N GLY A 97 -1.54 -10.74 4.88
CA GLY A 97 -0.98 -10.30 3.60
C GLY A 97 -2.07 -10.04 2.57
N LYS A 98 -1.70 -10.06 1.30
CA LYS A 98 -2.59 -9.77 0.17
C LYS A 98 -3.95 -10.44 0.32
N GLY A 99 -5.02 -9.63 0.30
CA GLY A 99 -6.41 -10.07 0.35
C GLY A 99 -6.98 -10.25 1.75
N THR A 100 -6.18 -10.09 2.82
CA THR A 100 -6.69 -10.15 4.19
C THR A 100 -7.11 -8.77 4.70
N PRO A 101 -8.02 -8.68 5.70
CA PRO A 101 -8.45 -7.40 6.29
C PRO A 101 -7.38 -6.72 7.15
N TYR A 102 -6.30 -7.41 7.45
CA TYR A 102 -5.27 -6.98 8.39
C TYR A 102 -4.28 -5.98 7.76
N GLU A 103 -3.44 -5.38 8.60
CA GLU A 103 -2.45 -4.37 8.17
C GLU A 103 -1.50 -4.92 7.10
N GLY A 104 -1.11 -6.20 7.16
CA GLY A 104 -0.28 -6.83 6.13
C GLY A 104 -0.93 -6.90 4.76
N GLY A 105 -2.28 -6.84 4.69
CA GLY A 105 -3.02 -6.79 3.42
C GLY A 105 -3.21 -5.40 2.85
N SER A 106 -3.34 -4.38 3.72
CA SER A 106 -3.77 -3.04 3.33
C SER A 106 -2.72 -1.93 3.57
N ARG A 107 -1.79 -2.12 4.50
CA ARG A 107 -0.74 -1.12 4.78
C ARG A 107 0.46 -1.34 3.87
N VAL A 108 0.60 -0.48 2.90
CA VAL A 108 1.56 -0.60 1.81
C VAL A 108 2.54 0.58 1.77
N PRO A 109 3.71 0.41 1.13
CA PRO A 109 4.62 1.52 0.89
C PRO A 109 4.00 2.61 0.03
N LEU A 110 4.15 3.86 0.46
CA LEU A 110 3.89 5.05 -0.34
C LEU A 110 5.09 5.98 -0.22
N ILE A 111 5.70 6.33 -1.33
CA ILE A 111 6.83 7.27 -1.41
C ILE A 111 6.47 8.35 -2.42
N ILE A 112 6.60 9.61 -2.02
CA ILE A 112 6.36 10.76 -2.91
C ILE A 112 7.65 11.59 -2.98
N LYS A 113 8.16 11.81 -4.18
CA LYS A 113 9.27 12.71 -4.47
C LYS A 113 8.76 13.91 -5.25
N TRP A 114 8.98 15.10 -4.71
CA TRP A 114 8.71 16.37 -5.38
C TRP A 114 9.73 17.43 -4.94
N PRO A 115 10.88 17.54 -5.61
CA PRO A 115 11.90 18.49 -5.26
C PRO A 115 11.37 19.93 -5.21
N GLY A 116 11.90 20.73 -4.29
CA GLY A 116 11.43 22.11 -4.09
C GLY A 116 10.06 22.27 -3.42
N LYS A 117 9.29 21.19 -3.23
CA LYS A 117 7.97 21.21 -2.59
C LYS A 117 7.91 20.30 -1.34
N ILE A 118 8.51 19.14 -1.41
CA ILE A 118 8.58 18.19 -0.28
C ILE A 118 10.03 18.07 0.16
N PRO A 119 10.37 18.45 1.41
CA PRO A 119 11.75 18.30 1.93
C PRO A 119 12.17 16.82 1.90
N ALA A 120 13.40 16.57 1.46
CA ALA A 120 13.96 15.22 1.44
C ALA A 120 14.00 14.62 2.86
N GLY A 121 13.74 13.31 2.96
CA GLY A 121 13.74 12.58 4.23
C GLY A 121 12.52 12.82 5.12
N THR A 122 11.53 13.61 4.68
CA THR A 122 10.27 13.81 5.40
C THR A 122 9.55 12.47 5.57
N ARG A 123 9.01 12.23 6.76
CA ARG A 123 8.16 11.08 7.09
C ARG A 123 6.90 11.55 7.78
N THR A 124 5.80 10.89 7.51
CA THR A 124 4.51 11.14 8.18
C THR A 124 3.83 9.83 8.53
N SER A 125 3.07 9.82 9.62
CA SER A 125 2.20 8.72 10.03
C SER A 125 0.72 9.00 9.71
N VAL A 126 0.42 10.12 9.06
CA VAL A 126 -0.94 10.46 8.64
C VAL A 126 -1.43 9.40 7.64
N PRO A 127 -2.57 8.73 7.93
CA PRO A 127 -3.08 7.69 7.06
C PRO A 127 -3.66 8.26 5.77
N VAL A 128 -3.30 7.66 4.64
CA VAL A 128 -3.87 7.94 3.31
C VAL A 128 -4.30 6.63 2.66
N ILE A 129 -5.20 6.69 1.69
CA ILE A 129 -5.77 5.52 1.03
C ILE A 129 -5.84 5.74 -0.48
N GLY A 130 -5.94 4.66 -1.27
CA GLY A 130 -5.90 4.72 -2.73
C GLY A 130 -6.91 5.68 -3.39
N VAL A 131 -8.10 5.84 -2.82
CA VAL A 131 -9.13 6.78 -3.33
C VAL A 131 -8.70 8.25 -3.22
N ASP A 132 -7.70 8.57 -2.39
CA ASP A 132 -7.16 9.92 -2.22
C ASP A 132 -6.39 10.41 -3.47
N PHE A 133 -5.91 9.51 -4.31
CA PHE A 133 -5.16 9.90 -5.51
C PHE A 133 -6.02 10.66 -6.52
N TYR A 134 -7.30 10.32 -6.67
CA TYR A 134 -8.17 11.03 -7.61
C TYR A 134 -8.30 12.53 -7.29
N PRO A 135 -8.78 12.96 -6.13
CA PRO A 135 -8.85 14.39 -5.81
C PRO A 135 -7.47 15.06 -5.78
N THR A 136 -6.42 14.35 -5.36
CA THR A 136 -5.05 14.86 -5.39
C THR A 136 -4.60 15.21 -6.81
N PHE A 137 -4.77 14.31 -7.77
CA PHE A 137 -4.34 14.54 -9.16
C PHE A 137 -5.18 15.60 -9.85
N VAL A 138 -6.50 15.64 -9.59
CA VAL A 138 -7.38 16.69 -10.12
C VAL A 138 -6.96 18.07 -9.59
N HIS A 139 -6.68 18.18 -8.30
CA HIS A 139 -6.23 19.44 -7.69
C HIS A 139 -4.86 19.87 -8.24
N LEU A 140 -3.90 18.95 -8.36
CA LEU A 140 -2.59 19.23 -8.97
C LEU A 140 -2.70 19.71 -10.42
N ALA A 141 -3.68 19.21 -11.16
CA ALA A 141 -3.99 19.64 -12.51
C ALA A 141 -4.81 20.95 -12.55
N LYS A 142 -5.10 21.59 -11.41
CA LYS A 142 -5.94 22.78 -11.25
C LYS A 142 -7.37 22.57 -11.77
N GLY A 143 -7.87 21.33 -11.67
CA GLY A 143 -9.23 20.97 -11.99
C GLY A 143 -10.13 20.97 -10.76
N GLU A 144 -11.41 20.71 -10.99
CA GLU A 144 -12.40 20.50 -9.94
C GLU A 144 -12.86 19.04 -9.96
N THR A 145 -13.01 18.44 -8.79
CA THR A 145 -13.53 17.08 -8.67
C THR A 145 -15.01 17.06 -9.02
N SER A 146 -15.45 16.11 -9.81
CA SER A 146 -16.87 15.88 -10.06
C SER A 146 -17.51 15.15 -8.87
N GLY A 147 -18.68 15.64 -8.43
CA GLY A 147 -19.42 15.03 -7.33
C GLY A 147 -18.73 15.19 -5.97
N ASN A 148 -19.00 14.24 -5.08
CA ASN A 148 -18.41 14.18 -3.73
C ASN A 148 -17.52 12.93 -3.63
N PRO A 149 -16.21 13.04 -3.91
CA PRO A 149 -15.32 11.89 -3.88
C PRO A 149 -15.13 11.37 -2.44
N ASP A 150 -14.99 10.05 -2.27
CA ASP A 150 -14.68 9.43 -0.99
C ASP A 150 -13.26 9.79 -0.50
N GLY A 151 -12.36 10.06 -1.44
CA GLY A 151 -10.97 10.46 -1.16
C GLY A 151 -10.81 11.94 -0.88
N ARG A 152 -9.66 12.30 -0.33
CA ARG A 152 -9.23 13.67 -0.06
C ARG A 152 -7.86 13.94 -0.66
N ASP A 153 -7.52 15.20 -0.91
CA ASP A 153 -6.18 15.58 -1.35
C ASP A 153 -5.14 15.17 -0.31
N ILE A 154 -4.20 14.32 -0.73
CA ILE A 154 -3.12 13.79 0.14
C ILE A 154 -2.30 14.92 0.76
N PHE A 155 -1.99 15.98 0.00
CA PHE A 155 -1.17 17.07 0.48
C PHE A 155 -1.89 17.89 1.56
N GLU A 156 -3.17 18.13 1.40
CA GLU A 156 -3.97 18.83 2.43
C GLU A 156 -4.16 17.96 3.68
N VAL A 157 -4.45 16.66 3.51
CA VAL A 157 -4.58 15.70 4.63
C VAL A 157 -3.30 15.63 5.46
N VAL A 158 -2.14 15.56 4.80
CA VAL A 158 -0.83 15.50 5.47
C VAL A 158 -0.47 16.84 6.12
N LYS A 159 -0.71 17.96 5.43
CA LYS A 159 -0.47 19.32 5.94
C LYS A 159 -1.29 19.59 7.19
N ASN A 160 -2.56 19.19 7.19
CA ASN A 160 -3.50 19.39 8.31
C ASN A 160 -3.31 18.34 9.42
N LYS A 161 -2.43 17.34 9.22
CA LYS A 161 -2.19 16.24 10.18
C LYS A 161 -3.46 15.49 10.56
N GLU A 162 -4.29 15.18 9.59
CA GLU A 162 -5.59 14.50 9.78
C GLU A 162 -5.40 13.02 10.16
N THR A 163 -4.97 12.75 11.38
CA THR A 163 -4.70 11.39 11.88
C THR A 163 -5.98 10.64 12.28
N GLU A 164 -7.04 11.37 12.60
CA GLU A 164 -8.31 10.83 13.13
C GLU A 164 -9.37 10.56 12.04
N ARG A 165 -8.99 10.68 10.74
CA ARG A 165 -9.94 10.40 9.66
C ARG A 165 -10.29 8.92 9.60
N ASP A 166 -11.54 8.65 9.24
CA ASP A 166 -12.04 7.29 9.04
C ASP A 166 -11.67 6.79 7.65
N LEU A 167 -11.11 5.58 7.58
CA LEU A 167 -10.81 4.88 6.34
C LEU A 167 -11.58 3.57 6.31
N PHE A 168 -12.23 3.27 5.18
CA PHE A 168 -13.12 2.14 5.03
C PHE A 168 -12.63 1.18 3.96
N TRP A 169 -12.80 -0.12 4.21
CA TRP A 169 -12.61 -1.19 3.24
C TRP A 169 -13.84 -2.10 3.27
N HIS A 170 -14.30 -2.49 2.11
CA HIS A 170 -15.37 -3.46 1.95
C HIS A 170 -14.96 -4.53 0.93
N PHE A 171 -14.93 -5.77 1.35
CA PHE A 171 -14.55 -6.91 0.53
C PHE A 171 -15.61 -7.99 0.61
N PRO A 172 -16.64 -7.97 -0.28
CA PRO A 172 -17.80 -8.87 -0.22
C PRO A 172 -17.55 -10.19 -0.97
N ALA A 173 -16.34 -10.75 -0.89
CA ALA A 173 -15.96 -11.93 -1.66
C ALA A 173 -15.17 -12.94 -0.81
N TYR A 174 -15.12 -14.18 -1.30
CA TYR A 174 -14.23 -15.22 -0.80
C TYR A 174 -12.95 -15.23 -1.62
N LEU A 175 -11.81 -15.30 -0.96
CA LEU A 175 -10.52 -15.38 -1.60
C LEU A 175 -9.81 -16.66 -1.14
N GLU A 176 -9.58 -17.57 -2.09
CA GLU A 176 -8.98 -18.87 -1.79
C GLU A 176 -7.58 -18.73 -1.18
N SER A 177 -7.26 -19.64 -0.29
CA SER A 177 -5.92 -19.76 0.28
C SER A 177 -4.95 -20.34 -0.75
N TYR A 178 -3.72 -19.83 -0.77
CA TYR A 178 -2.61 -20.45 -1.50
C TYR A 178 -2.09 -21.70 -0.79
N LEU A 179 -2.46 -21.86 0.47
CA LEU A 179 -2.11 -23.01 1.30
C LEU A 179 -3.22 -24.06 1.16
N ASN A 180 -2.91 -25.31 1.46
CA ASN A 180 -3.89 -26.41 1.49
C ASN A 180 -4.62 -26.69 0.17
N GLY A 181 -4.08 -26.32 -0.98
CA GLY A 181 -4.68 -26.60 -2.29
C GLY A 181 -6.05 -25.99 -2.50
N GLY A 182 -6.31 -24.80 -1.95
CA GLY A 182 -7.56 -24.07 -2.10
C GLY A 182 -8.71 -24.58 -1.23
N LYS A 183 -8.44 -25.42 -0.24
CA LYS A 183 -9.47 -25.98 0.64
C LYS A 183 -9.95 -25.03 1.73
N ASP A 184 -9.37 -23.85 1.83
CA ASP A 184 -9.74 -22.83 2.80
C ASP A 184 -9.69 -21.44 2.15
N PHE A 185 -10.18 -20.42 2.84
CA PHE A 185 -10.17 -19.04 2.38
C PHE A 185 -9.19 -18.22 3.20
N ARG A 186 -8.33 -17.45 2.53
CA ARG A 186 -7.46 -16.44 3.18
C ARG A 186 -8.24 -15.16 3.53
N ALA A 187 -9.34 -14.90 2.82
CA ALA A 187 -10.32 -13.90 3.20
C ALA A 187 -11.73 -14.38 2.91
N ARG A 188 -12.64 -14.03 3.81
CA ARG A 188 -14.09 -14.20 3.72
C ARG A 188 -14.72 -12.82 3.62
N PRO A 189 -15.98 -12.65 3.23
CA PRO A 189 -16.60 -11.34 3.15
C PRO A 189 -16.45 -10.55 4.46
N TYR A 190 -15.84 -9.36 4.35
CA TYR A 190 -15.62 -8.47 5.50
C TYR A 190 -15.82 -7.01 5.15
N SER A 191 -16.06 -6.19 6.17
CA SER A 191 -15.79 -4.76 6.16
C SER A 191 -14.81 -4.42 7.26
N SER A 192 -13.98 -3.42 7.03
CA SER A 192 -13.14 -2.86 8.07
C SER A 192 -13.13 -1.34 8.04
N ILE A 193 -12.94 -0.75 9.21
CA ILE A 193 -12.75 0.67 9.38
C ILE A 193 -11.52 0.91 10.23
N ARG A 194 -10.70 1.87 9.81
CA ARG A 194 -9.67 2.47 10.65
C ARG A 194 -10.11 3.87 11.04
N SER A 195 -10.14 4.16 12.34
CA SER A 195 -10.43 5.46 12.92
C SER A 195 -9.33 5.83 13.90
N GLY A 196 -8.48 6.78 13.52
CA GLY A 196 -7.26 7.11 14.26
C GLY A 196 -6.36 5.90 14.47
N ASP A 197 -6.10 5.56 15.74
CA ASP A 197 -5.28 4.41 16.15
C ASP A 197 -6.07 3.09 16.20
N TRP A 198 -7.37 3.10 15.98
CA TRP A 198 -8.23 1.92 16.10
C TRP A 198 -8.60 1.34 14.76
N LYS A 199 -8.68 0.01 14.70
CA LYS A 199 -9.17 -0.72 13.54
C LYS A 199 -10.20 -1.76 13.99
N LEU A 200 -11.37 -1.71 13.37
CA LEU A 200 -12.44 -2.69 13.55
C LEU A 200 -12.61 -3.49 12.26
N ILE A 201 -12.71 -4.79 12.39
CA ILE A 201 -13.03 -5.72 11.30
C ILE A 201 -14.36 -6.41 11.66
N TYR A 202 -15.27 -6.44 10.70
CA TYR A 202 -16.55 -7.16 10.79
C TYR A 202 -16.60 -8.26 9.74
N ASN A 203 -16.69 -9.50 10.16
CA ASN A 203 -16.81 -10.67 9.30
C ASN A 203 -18.30 -11.01 9.08
N TYR A 204 -18.74 -11.02 7.83
CA TYR A 204 -20.16 -11.20 7.49
C TYR A 204 -20.65 -12.63 7.66
N GLU A 205 -19.79 -13.63 7.52
CA GLU A 205 -20.16 -15.05 7.57
C GLU A 205 -20.60 -15.50 8.97
N ASP A 206 -19.80 -15.20 9.97
CA ASP A 206 -20.04 -15.61 11.37
C ASP A 206 -20.47 -14.43 12.27
N LYS A 207 -20.56 -13.22 11.68
CA LYS A 207 -20.89 -11.98 12.39
C LYS A 207 -19.90 -11.63 13.51
N SER A 208 -18.70 -12.17 13.45
CA SER A 208 -17.65 -11.87 14.41
C SER A 208 -17.10 -10.47 14.20
N MET A 209 -16.52 -9.92 15.26
CA MET A 209 -15.83 -8.63 15.23
C MET A 209 -14.47 -8.75 15.86
N GLU A 210 -13.53 -8.01 15.26
CA GLU A 210 -12.17 -7.87 15.78
C GLU A 210 -11.85 -6.40 15.94
N LEU A 211 -11.26 -6.01 17.07
CA LEU A 211 -10.89 -4.63 17.38
C LEU A 211 -9.44 -4.57 17.82
N TYR A 212 -8.65 -3.72 17.16
CA TYR A 212 -7.23 -3.58 17.42
C TYR A 212 -6.84 -2.13 17.68
N ASN A 213 -5.85 -1.92 18.55
CA ASN A 213 -5.18 -0.62 18.71
C ASN A 213 -3.85 -0.67 17.96
N LEU A 214 -3.80 -0.13 16.75
CA LEU A 214 -2.64 -0.19 15.87
C LEU A 214 -1.41 0.56 16.38
N LYS A 215 -1.59 1.49 17.31
CA LYS A 215 -0.47 2.21 17.94
C LYS A 215 0.30 1.32 18.92
N GLU A 216 -0.41 0.46 19.64
CA GLU A 216 0.16 -0.41 20.67
C GLU A 216 0.41 -1.82 20.14
N ASP A 217 -0.37 -2.25 19.14
CA ASP A 217 -0.39 -3.60 18.57
C ASP A 217 -0.50 -3.54 17.05
N LEU A 218 0.58 -3.10 16.40
CA LEU A 218 0.64 -3.02 14.94
C LEU A 218 0.49 -4.38 14.25
N GLY A 219 0.84 -5.46 14.94
CA GLY A 219 0.72 -6.83 14.46
C GLY A 219 -0.65 -7.45 14.67
N GLU A 220 -1.64 -6.70 15.18
CA GLU A 220 -3.03 -7.17 15.35
C GLU A 220 -3.10 -8.52 16.08
N THR A 221 -2.30 -8.67 17.15
CA THR A 221 -2.16 -9.92 17.90
C THR A 221 -3.19 -10.07 19.02
N ARG A 222 -3.79 -8.94 19.46
CA ARG A 222 -4.68 -8.87 20.60
C ARG A 222 -6.05 -8.30 20.23
N ASN A 223 -7.00 -9.19 19.93
CA ASN A 223 -8.38 -8.78 19.70
C ASN A 223 -9.03 -8.22 20.97
N MET A 224 -9.43 -6.96 20.95
CA MET A 224 -10.03 -6.22 22.06
C MET A 224 -11.55 -6.07 21.95
N ALA A 225 -12.22 -6.70 20.99
CA ALA A 225 -13.66 -6.53 20.75
C ALA A 225 -14.52 -6.91 21.96
N GLY A 226 -14.11 -7.91 22.74
CA GLY A 226 -14.78 -8.30 23.98
C GLY A 226 -14.54 -7.35 25.16
N LEU A 227 -13.45 -6.56 25.12
CA LEU A 227 -13.02 -5.69 26.22
C LEU A 227 -13.50 -4.25 26.08
N ASN A 228 -13.88 -3.82 24.86
CA ASN A 228 -14.24 -2.43 24.54
C ASN A 228 -15.56 -2.33 23.76
N PRO A 229 -16.70 -2.74 24.34
CA PRO A 229 -17.98 -2.76 23.62
C PRO A 229 -18.45 -1.37 23.17
N THR A 230 -18.05 -0.31 23.89
CA THR A 230 -18.45 1.07 23.58
C THR A 230 -17.74 1.63 22.34
N LYS A 231 -16.49 1.22 22.09
CA LYS A 231 -15.76 1.58 20.86
C LYS A 231 -16.29 0.83 19.65
N LYS A 232 -16.69 -0.42 19.83
CA LYS A 232 -17.35 -1.27 18.85
C LYS A 232 -18.65 -0.64 18.31
N GLY A 233 -19.47 -0.06 19.20
CA GLY A 233 -20.74 0.58 18.83
C GLY A 233 -20.61 1.97 18.19
N ARG A 234 -19.46 2.66 18.30
CA ARG A 234 -19.23 3.96 17.67
C ARG A 234 -18.64 3.88 16.26
N THR A 235 -18.20 2.70 15.86
CA THR A 235 -17.42 2.49 14.64
C THR A 235 -18.22 1.80 13.52
N LEU A 236 -19.47 1.39 13.79
CA LEU A 236 -20.39 0.77 12.82
C LEU A 236 -21.52 1.71 12.43
#